data_7033a0433b43d1b761179a06c23c2c31
#
_entry.id   7033a0433b43d1b761179a06c23c2c31
#
_cell.length_a   1.000
_cell.length_b   1.000
_cell.length_c   1.000
_cell.angle_alpha   90.00
_cell.angle_beta   90.00
_cell.angle_gamma   90.00
#
_symmetry.space_group_name_H-M   'P 1'
#
loop_
_entity.id
_entity.type
_entity.pdbx_description
1 polymer ?
#
loop_
_entity_poly.entity_id
_entity_poly.type
_entity_poly.pdbx_seq_one_letter_code
_entity_poly.pdbx_strand_id
1 'polypeptide(L)'
;MRRFLAAALLLCAAAATAQQRDLPPPFPRTNATKLLETDRINVWDIVWPKGQPTALHRHIYDQVGTYYARGGRLITATDGTERRGMTEVGALSTTRKGTTHVEEGTTDPPLRAVFIELKKDIPSALPAASVGEPGFPRDGAKQVLDTDRVVAWDYTWAPGAHALRYRAPLDTVIVWLDQGMLRVTSASGLASSIDVKPGTMRYLAGGADETLEITSGSPRTLFFQLK
;
A
#
# COMPACT_ATOMS: atom_id res chain seq x y z
N MET A 1 -34.02 43.82 21.52
CA MET A 1 -33.78 42.37 21.68
C MET A 1 -33.25 41.62 20.42
N ARG A 2 -32.58 42.29 19.43
CA ARG A 2 -32.11 41.64 18.19
C ARG A 2 -30.57 41.51 18.05
N ARG A 3 -29.76 41.90 19.05
CA ARG A 3 -28.32 41.88 19.00
C ARG A 3 -27.60 40.69 19.68
N PHE A 4 -28.34 39.85 20.43
CA PHE A 4 -27.76 38.71 21.15
C PHE A 4 -27.80 37.38 20.38
N LEU A 5 -28.56 37.26 19.30
CA LEU A 5 -28.63 36.02 18.50
C LEU A 5 -27.50 35.87 17.50
N ALA A 6 -26.84 36.96 17.06
CA ALA A 6 -25.75 36.90 16.08
C ALA A 6 -24.41 36.44 16.68
N ALA A 7 -24.19 36.68 17.99
CA ALA A 7 -22.94 36.29 18.66
C ALA A 7 -22.87 34.79 18.96
N ALA A 8 -24.00 34.13 19.22
CA ALA A 8 -24.07 32.69 19.53
C ALA A 8 -23.79 31.81 18.30
N LEU A 9 -24.20 32.25 17.10
CA LEU A 9 -23.97 31.52 15.84
C LEU A 9 -22.50 31.55 15.38
N LEU A 10 -21.76 32.63 15.67
CA LEU A 10 -20.33 32.75 15.36
C LEU A 10 -19.45 31.88 16.24
N LEU A 11 -19.82 31.64 17.50
CA LEU A 11 -19.09 30.77 18.42
C LEU A 11 -19.23 29.27 18.05
N CYS A 12 -20.37 28.84 17.53
CA CYS A 12 -20.56 27.46 17.09
C CYS A 12 -19.76 27.11 15.81
N ALA A 13 -19.62 28.06 14.89
CA ALA A 13 -18.82 27.85 13.67
C ALA A 13 -17.33 27.76 13.93
N ALA A 14 -16.80 28.50 14.92
CA ALA A 14 -15.40 28.44 15.32
C ALA A 14 -15.01 27.12 16.01
N ALA A 15 -15.92 26.52 16.80
CA ALA A 15 -15.69 25.25 17.46
C ALA A 15 -15.64 24.07 16.46
N ALA A 16 -16.45 24.11 15.40
CA ALA A 16 -16.45 23.05 14.36
C ALA A 16 -15.17 23.01 13.53
N THR A 17 -14.49 24.15 13.32
CA THR A 17 -13.25 24.23 12.57
C THR A 17 -12.01 23.87 13.39
N ALA A 18 -12.04 24.05 14.72
CA ALA A 18 -10.94 23.71 15.63
C ALA A 18 -10.80 22.19 15.82
N GLN A 19 -11.90 21.45 15.83
CA GLN A 19 -11.94 20.01 16.10
C GLN A 19 -11.39 19.17 14.92
N GLN A 20 -11.22 19.78 13.74
CA GLN A 20 -10.73 19.11 12.54
C GLN A 20 -9.18 19.08 12.46
N ARG A 21 -8.46 19.80 13.33
CA ARG A 21 -6.99 19.97 13.26
C ARG A 21 -6.18 18.89 13.98
N ASP A 22 -6.76 18.17 14.95
CA ASP A 22 -6.02 17.31 15.87
C ASP A 22 -6.37 15.82 15.77
N LEU A 23 -6.89 15.34 14.64
CA LEU A 23 -7.12 13.91 14.46
C LEU A 23 -5.79 13.18 14.28
N PRO A 24 -5.59 12.04 14.97
CA PRO A 24 -4.38 11.25 14.80
C PRO A 24 -4.24 10.75 13.36
N PRO A 25 -3.00 10.52 12.88
CA PRO A 25 -2.77 9.82 11.63
C PRO A 25 -3.23 8.36 11.73
N PRO A 26 -3.41 7.65 10.59
CA PRO A 26 -3.78 6.23 10.58
C PRO A 26 -2.71 5.34 11.22
N PHE A 27 -1.46 5.79 11.23
CA PHE A 27 -0.30 5.05 11.75
C PHE A 27 0.65 5.97 12.53
N PRO A 28 1.39 5.43 13.55
CA PRO A 28 1.32 4.04 14.01
C PRO A 28 0.04 3.73 14.79
N ARG A 29 -0.39 2.47 14.77
CA ARG A 29 -1.53 1.98 15.57
C ARG A 29 -1.37 0.51 15.94
N THR A 30 -2.16 0.03 16.90
CA THR A 30 -2.31 -1.41 17.17
C THR A 30 -2.75 -2.14 15.89
N ASN A 31 -2.27 -3.35 15.67
CA ASN A 31 -2.53 -4.17 14.50
C ASN A 31 -1.98 -3.58 13.16
N ALA A 32 -0.97 -2.70 13.26
CA ALA A 32 -0.19 -2.25 12.12
C ALA A 32 1.30 -2.28 12.47
N THR A 33 2.08 -2.96 11.64
CA THR A 33 3.54 -3.07 11.79
C THR A 33 4.24 -2.34 10.65
N LYS A 34 5.15 -1.43 10.97
CA LYS A 34 5.96 -0.77 9.94
C LYS A 34 6.99 -1.75 9.39
N LEU A 35 6.92 -2.05 8.10
CA LEU A 35 7.83 -2.94 7.39
C LEU A 35 9.04 -2.19 6.82
N LEU A 36 8.83 -0.93 6.39
CA LEU A 36 9.87 -0.09 5.78
C LEU A 36 9.55 1.39 6.02
N GLU A 37 10.61 2.16 6.18
CA GLU A 37 10.57 3.62 6.09
C GLU A 37 11.73 4.14 5.25
N THR A 38 11.43 4.99 4.30
CA THR A 38 12.40 5.79 3.54
C THR A 38 12.00 7.26 3.63
N ASP A 39 12.75 8.13 2.98
CA ASP A 39 12.38 9.55 2.85
C ASP A 39 11.13 9.75 1.97
N ARG A 40 10.76 8.76 1.13
CA ARG A 40 9.65 8.81 0.18
C ARG A 40 8.39 8.07 0.61
N ILE A 41 8.54 6.96 1.34
CA ILE A 41 7.42 6.08 1.70
C ILE A 41 7.52 5.55 3.13
N ASN A 42 6.37 5.18 3.69
CA ASN A 42 6.25 4.18 4.74
C ASN A 42 5.49 2.98 4.19
N VAL A 43 5.90 1.77 4.56
CA VAL A 43 5.17 0.54 4.22
C VAL A 43 4.71 -0.13 5.51
N TRP A 44 3.43 -0.52 5.55
CA TRP A 44 2.77 -1.08 6.71
C TRP A 44 2.14 -2.44 6.39
N ASP A 45 2.36 -3.43 7.26
CA ASP A 45 1.52 -4.63 7.35
C ASP A 45 0.38 -4.34 8.30
N ILE A 46 -0.86 -4.53 7.85
CA ILE A 46 -2.06 -4.12 8.56
C ILE A 46 -2.99 -5.30 8.73
N VAL A 47 -3.51 -5.44 9.94
CA VAL A 47 -4.54 -6.42 10.28
C VAL A 47 -5.78 -5.67 10.76
N TRP A 48 -6.97 -6.10 10.33
CA TRP A 48 -8.26 -5.66 10.87
C TRP A 48 -8.94 -6.81 11.61
N PRO A 49 -8.65 -7.00 12.92
CA PRO A 49 -9.32 -8.03 13.71
C PRO A 49 -10.81 -7.70 13.83
N LYS A 50 -11.63 -8.75 13.86
CA LYS A 50 -13.07 -8.62 14.01
C LYS A 50 -13.47 -7.89 15.30
N GLY A 51 -14.35 -6.91 15.19
CA GLY A 51 -14.90 -6.15 16.31
C GLY A 51 -13.90 -5.20 16.98
N GLN A 52 -12.77 -4.87 16.32
CA GLN A 52 -11.78 -3.94 16.83
C GLN A 52 -11.72 -2.67 15.95
N PRO A 53 -12.55 -1.65 16.24
CA PRO A 53 -12.51 -0.42 15.48
C PRO A 53 -11.21 0.36 15.75
N THR A 54 -10.72 1.04 14.72
CA THR A 54 -9.67 2.04 14.88
C THR A 54 -10.22 3.28 15.58
N ALA A 55 -9.34 4.13 16.12
CA ALA A 55 -9.73 5.50 16.41
C ALA A 55 -10.13 6.22 15.12
N LEU A 56 -11.00 7.24 15.22
CA LEU A 56 -11.22 8.19 14.13
C LEU A 56 -9.87 8.83 13.78
N HIS A 57 -9.43 8.71 12.54
CA HIS A 57 -8.13 9.17 12.09
C HIS A 57 -8.21 9.88 10.74
N ARG A 58 -7.18 10.66 10.42
CA ARG A 58 -7.05 11.36 9.15
C ARG A 58 -5.77 10.94 8.43
N HIS A 59 -5.90 10.55 7.17
CA HIS A 59 -4.74 10.25 6.33
C HIS A 59 -3.92 11.51 6.06
N ILE A 60 -2.65 11.51 6.49
CA ILE A 60 -1.72 12.63 6.29
C ILE A 60 -0.94 12.50 4.97
N TYR A 61 -0.99 11.32 4.34
CA TYR A 61 -0.40 11.01 3.04
C TYR A 61 -1.43 10.32 2.14
N ASP A 62 -1.22 10.39 0.83
CA ASP A 62 -1.86 9.46 -0.10
C ASP A 62 -1.35 8.05 0.19
N GLN A 63 -2.21 7.08 -0.02
CA GLN A 63 -1.91 5.69 0.27
C GLN A 63 -2.35 4.79 -0.88
N VAL A 64 -1.55 3.77 -1.17
CA VAL A 64 -1.86 2.70 -2.10
C VAL A 64 -1.46 1.36 -1.47
N GLY A 65 -2.12 0.29 -1.86
CA GLY A 65 -1.74 -1.04 -1.38
C GLY A 65 -2.64 -2.15 -1.86
N THR A 66 -2.40 -3.32 -1.33
CA THR A 66 -3.13 -4.55 -1.69
C THR A 66 -3.41 -5.41 -0.47
N TYR A 67 -4.47 -6.20 -0.58
CA TYR A 67 -4.86 -7.17 0.43
C TYR A 67 -4.28 -8.54 0.10
N TYR A 68 -3.63 -9.17 1.08
CA TYR A 68 -3.04 -10.50 0.93
C TYR A 68 -3.75 -11.60 1.73
N ALA A 69 -4.78 -11.23 2.51
CA ALA A 69 -5.75 -12.17 3.07
C ALA A 69 -7.16 -11.63 2.88
N ARG A 70 -8.09 -12.53 2.51
CA ARG A 70 -9.50 -12.23 2.34
C ARG A 70 -10.14 -11.92 3.70
N GLY A 71 -11.02 -10.93 3.74
CA GLY A 71 -11.77 -10.60 4.96
C GLY A 71 -12.76 -9.47 4.73
N GLY A 72 -13.58 -9.21 5.76
CA GLY A 72 -14.57 -8.14 5.76
C GLY A 72 -14.10 -6.92 6.53
N ARG A 73 -14.53 -5.75 6.07
CA ARG A 73 -14.26 -4.46 6.72
C ARG A 73 -15.50 -3.57 6.68
N LEU A 74 -15.73 -2.86 7.79
CA LEU A 74 -16.62 -1.73 7.91
C LEU A 74 -15.80 -0.45 7.92
N ILE A 75 -16.19 0.53 7.13
CA ILE A 75 -15.64 1.89 7.12
C ILE A 75 -16.76 2.83 7.46
N THR A 76 -16.57 3.66 8.50
CA THR A 76 -17.52 4.68 8.95
C THR A 76 -16.92 6.06 8.68
N ALA A 77 -17.56 6.84 7.82
CA ALA A 77 -17.18 8.21 7.51
C ALA A 77 -17.58 9.18 8.65
N THR A 78 -17.08 10.42 8.60
CA THR A 78 -17.34 11.44 9.63
C THR A 78 -18.81 11.89 9.71
N ASP A 79 -19.57 11.70 8.65
CA ASP A 79 -21.01 11.97 8.60
C ASP A 79 -21.87 10.79 9.10
N GLY A 80 -21.24 9.72 9.56
CA GLY A 80 -21.89 8.50 10.01
C GLY A 80 -22.25 7.52 8.88
N THR A 81 -21.92 7.84 7.62
CA THR A 81 -22.14 6.92 6.51
C THR A 81 -21.25 5.68 6.67
N GLU A 82 -21.87 4.51 6.57
CA GLU A 82 -21.20 3.22 6.69
C GLU A 82 -21.06 2.52 5.34
N ARG A 83 -19.90 1.93 5.10
CA ARG A 83 -19.63 1.04 3.98
C ARG A 83 -19.04 -0.26 4.49
N ARG A 84 -19.81 -1.33 4.35
CA ARG A 84 -19.40 -2.71 4.72
C ARG A 84 -19.19 -3.54 3.47
N GLY A 85 -18.16 -4.36 3.45
CA GLY A 85 -17.89 -5.26 2.32
C GLY A 85 -16.85 -6.31 2.62
N MET A 86 -16.83 -7.33 1.77
CA MET A 86 -15.75 -8.33 1.69
C MET A 86 -14.71 -7.84 0.70
N THR A 87 -13.45 -8.13 1.00
CA THR A 87 -12.31 -7.80 0.15
C THR A 87 -11.54 -9.07 -0.19
N GLU A 88 -11.26 -9.27 -1.46
CA GLU A 88 -10.54 -10.44 -1.97
C GLU A 88 -9.03 -10.21 -2.01
N VAL A 89 -8.27 -11.31 -2.04
CA VAL A 89 -6.81 -11.27 -2.19
C VAL A 89 -6.43 -10.63 -3.53
N GLY A 90 -5.48 -9.71 -3.50
CA GLY A 90 -5.01 -8.97 -4.67
C GLY A 90 -5.89 -7.76 -5.04
N ALA A 91 -6.99 -7.51 -4.33
CA ALA A 91 -7.72 -6.25 -4.48
C ALA A 91 -6.79 -5.07 -4.16
N LEU A 92 -6.93 -3.99 -4.91
CA LEU A 92 -6.19 -2.75 -4.68
C LEU A 92 -7.00 -1.78 -3.81
N SER A 93 -6.29 -0.97 -3.06
CA SER A 93 -6.86 0.15 -2.30
C SER A 93 -6.05 1.41 -2.57
N THR A 94 -6.76 2.51 -2.77
CA THR A 94 -6.18 3.85 -2.82
C THR A 94 -6.93 4.74 -1.84
N THR A 95 -6.22 5.51 -1.04
CA THR A 95 -6.81 6.48 -0.11
C THR A 95 -6.09 7.81 -0.27
N ARG A 96 -6.85 8.88 -0.44
CA ARG A 96 -6.28 10.22 -0.59
C ARG A 96 -5.93 10.83 0.76
N LYS A 97 -4.88 11.63 0.78
CA LYS A 97 -4.57 12.54 1.87
C LYS A 97 -5.82 13.36 2.26
N GLY A 98 -6.04 13.53 3.55
CA GLY A 98 -7.20 14.25 4.10
C GLY A 98 -8.42 13.37 4.33
N THR A 99 -8.50 12.15 3.78
CA THR A 99 -9.58 11.21 4.07
C THR A 99 -9.63 10.93 5.58
N THR A 100 -10.84 11.00 6.15
CA THR A 100 -11.07 10.82 7.59
C THR A 100 -12.15 9.76 7.81
N HIS A 101 -11.84 8.73 8.60
CA HIS A 101 -12.76 7.62 8.87
C HIS A 101 -12.35 6.78 10.08
N VAL A 102 -13.25 5.87 10.46
CA VAL A 102 -13.00 4.72 11.34
C VAL A 102 -13.02 3.45 10.49
N GLU A 103 -12.18 2.49 10.80
CA GLU A 103 -12.17 1.17 10.16
C GLU A 103 -12.33 0.07 11.21
N GLU A 104 -13.08 -0.98 10.89
CA GLU A 104 -13.28 -2.15 11.77
C GLU A 104 -13.28 -3.43 10.94
N GLY A 105 -12.56 -4.45 11.40
CA GLY A 105 -12.66 -5.80 10.84
C GLY A 105 -13.99 -6.46 11.18
N THR A 106 -14.57 -7.20 10.23
CA THR A 106 -15.92 -7.81 10.43
C THR A 106 -15.92 -9.34 10.31
N THR A 107 -14.76 -9.96 10.05
CA THR A 107 -14.64 -11.42 9.83
C THR A 107 -13.52 -12.06 10.62
N ASP A 108 -13.64 -13.37 10.83
CA ASP A 108 -12.58 -14.31 11.15
C ASP A 108 -12.46 -15.32 9.99
N PRO A 109 -11.25 -15.52 9.44
CA PRO A 109 -10.00 -14.83 9.75
C PRO A 109 -10.05 -13.33 9.40
N PRO A 110 -9.14 -12.51 9.97
CA PRO A 110 -9.13 -11.08 9.76
C PRO A 110 -8.66 -10.68 8.35
N LEU A 111 -9.15 -9.56 7.85
CA LEU A 111 -8.60 -8.91 6.65
C LEU A 111 -7.16 -8.46 6.92
N ARG A 112 -6.27 -8.65 5.94
CA ARG A 112 -4.86 -8.22 6.02
C ARG A 112 -4.39 -7.58 4.72
N ALA A 113 -3.51 -6.56 4.85
CA ALA A 113 -2.99 -5.82 3.71
C ALA A 113 -1.55 -5.35 3.93
N VAL A 114 -0.86 -5.09 2.82
CA VAL A 114 0.33 -4.23 2.79
C VAL A 114 -0.05 -2.91 2.15
N PHE A 115 0.12 -1.81 2.90
CA PHE A 115 -0.15 -0.45 2.42
C PHE A 115 1.10 0.41 2.42
N ILE A 116 1.19 1.28 1.43
CA ILE A 116 2.30 2.19 1.15
C ILE A 116 1.77 3.62 1.30
N GLU A 117 2.25 4.37 2.29
CA GLU A 117 2.04 5.81 2.39
C GLU A 117 3.07 6.53 1.52
N LEU A 118 2.61 7.46 0.70
CA LEU A 118 3.41 8.25 -0.22
C LEU A 118 3.75 9.61 0.40
N LYS A 119 4.92 9.73 1.03
CA LYS A 119 5.31 10.89 1.86
C LYS A 119 5.60 12.16 1.04
N LYS A 120 6.12 12.02 -0.16
CA LYS A 120 6.47 13.15 -1.04
C LYS A 120 5.56 13.20 -2.25
N ASP A 121 5.19 14.40 -2.64
CA ASP A 121 4.40 14.69 -3.84
C ASP A 121 5.28 14.83 -5.09
N ILE A 122 6.59 14.62 -4.96
CA ILE A 122 7.57 14.80 -6.03
C ILE A 122 7.80 13.46 -6.73
N PRO A 123 7.64 13.39 -8.05
CA PRO A 123 8.03 12.21 -8.83
C PRO A 123 9.50 11.87 -8.59
N SER A 124 9.84 10.60 -8.66
CA SER A 124 11.26 10.21 -8.72
C SER A 124 11.94 10.94 -9.86
N ALA A 125 13.09 11.54 -9.60
CA ALA A 125 14.01 11.78 -10.70
C ALA A 125 14.28 10.40 -11.33
N LEU A 126 13.85 10.22 -12.58
CA LEU A 126 14.22 9.01 -13.32
C LEU A 126 15.74 8.93 -13.29
N PRO A 127 16.34 7.81 -12.85
CA PRO A 127 17.77 7.64 -13.00
C PRO A 127 18.13 7.88 -14.45
N ALA A 128 19.23 8.57 -14.70
CA ALA A 128 19.77 8.76 -16.04
C ALA A 128 19.73 7.41 -16.77
N ALA A 129 19.22 7.42 -18.00
CA ALA A 129 18.85 6.26 -18.81
C ALA A 129 19.66 5.01 -18.47
N SER A 130 19.10 4.11 -17.71
CA SER A 130 19.73 2.85 -17.36
C SER A 130 19.79 1.99 -18.62
N VAL A 131 20.98 1.50 -18.96
CA VAL A 131 21.16 0.58 -20.09
C VAL A 131 20.45 -0.73 -19.78
N GLY A 132 19.39 -1.09 -20.54
CA GLY A 132 18.63 -2.33 -20.41
C GLY A 132 17.11 -2.11 -20.31
N GLU A 133 16.36 -3.18 -20.55
CA GLU A 133 14.90 -3.11 -20.52
C GLU A 133 14.36 -3.02 -19.08
N PRO A 134 13.28 -2.23 -18.85
CA PRO A 134 12.59 -2.19 -17.56
C PRO A 134 11.96 -3.55 -17.26
N GLY A 135 11.74 -3.85 -15.97
CA GLY A 135 11.04 -5.08 -15.57
C GLY A 135 9.60 -5.18 -16.08
N PHE A 136 8.95 -4.04 -16.30
CA PHE A 136 7.59 -3.92 -16.86
C PHE A 136 7.50 -2.75 -17.86
N PRO A 137 6.57 -2.82 -18.87
CA PRO A 137 5.65 -3.92 -19.15
C PRO A 137 6.35 -5.19 -19.65
N ARG A 138 5.71 -6.34 -19.44
CA ARG A 138 6.20 -7.64 -19.94
C ARG A 138 5.05 -8.62 -20.17
N ASP A 139 5.30 -9.68 -20.93
CA ASP A 139 4.31 -10.73 -21.19
C ASP A 139 3.83 -11.40 -19.89
N GLY A 140 2.52 -11.63 -19.81
CA GLY A 140 1.85 -12.19 -18.66
C GLY A 140 1.61 -11.22 -17.51
N ALA A 141 2.13 -9.99 -17.56
CA ALA A 141 1.84 -8.96 -16.58
C ALA A 141 0.62 -8.12 -17.00
N LYS A 142 -0.21 -7.77 -16.03
CA LYS A 142 -1.36 -6.89 -16.21
C LYS A 142 -1.15 -5.59 -15.44
N GLN A 143 -1.24 -4.45 -16.13
CA GLN A 143 -1.32 -3.16 -15.45
C GLN A 143 -2.70 -3.04 -14.78
N VAL A 144 -2.72 -2.91 -13.45
CA VAL A 144 -3.95 -2.89 -12.64
C VAL A 144 -4.20 -1.54 -11.98
N LEU A 145 -3.21 -0.66 -11.97
CA LEU A 145 -3.33 0.72 -11.50
C LEU A 145 -2.39 1.61 -12.32
N ASP A 146 -2.85 2.80 -12.66
CA ASP A 146 -2.03 3.88 -13.18
C ASP A 146 -2.56 5.21 -12.63
N THR A 147 -1.75 5.86 -11.83
CA THR A 147 -2.02 7.19 -11.27
C THR A 147 -0.85 8.12 -11.58
N ASP A 148 -0.97 9.37 -11.21
CA ASP A 148 0.12 10.35 -11.28
C ASP A 148 1.34 9.98 -10.40
N ARG A 149 1.15 9.10 -9.40
CA ARG A 149 2.18 8.75 -8.40
C ARG A 149 2.63 7.29 -8.41
N VAL A 150 1.80 6.36 -8.92
CA VAL A 150 2.07 4.92 -8.85
C VAL A 150 1.52 4.21 -10.07
N VAL A 151 2.34 3.32 -10.66
CA VAL A 151 1.86 2.27 -11.57
C VAL A 151 1.94 0.94 -10.82
N ALA A 152 0.88 0.13 -10.90
CA ALA A 152 0.90 -1.21 -10.33
C ALA A 152 0.68 -2.29 -11.40
N TRP A 153 1.50 -3.34 -11.30
CA TRP A 153 1.47 -4.50 -12.17
C TRP A 153 1.13 -5.74 -11.37
N ASP A 154 0.18 -6.52 -11.86
CA ASP A 154 -0.17 -7.85 -11.37
C ASP A 154 0.55 -8.88 -12.22
N TYR A 155 1.33 -9.75 -11.58
CA TYR A 155 2.14 -10.74 -12.26
C TYR A 155 2.09 -12.08 -11.54
N THR A 156 1.74 -13.14 -12.28
CA THR A 156 1.79 -14.51 -11.79
C THR A 156 3.00 -15.21 -12.39
N TRP A 157 3.87 -15.72 -11.53
CA TRP A 157 5.04 -16.45 -11.95
C TRP A 157 4.64 -17.83 -12.48
N ALA A 158 5.03 -18.15 -13.69
CA ALA A 158 4.82 -19.48 -14.22
C ALA A 158 5.82 -20.47 -13.63
N PRO A 159 5.43 -21.74 -13.34
CA PRO A 159 6.36 -22.77 -12.88
C PRO A 159 7.50 -22.94 -13.90
N GLY A 160 8.74 -22.93 -13.44
CA GLY A 160 9.91 -23.06 -14.32
C GLY A 160 10.12 -21.88 -15.28
N ALA A 161 9.42 -20.77 -15.08
CA ALA A 161 9.67 -19.55 -15.83
C ALA A 161 11.11 -19.09 -15.66
N HIS A 162 11.69 -18.62 -16.76
CA HIS A 162 13.03 -18.06 -16.74
C HIS A 162 13.14 -16.94 -15.71
N ALA A 163 14.32 -16.86 -15.09
CA ALA A 163 14.65 -15.81 -14.16
C ALA A 163 14.31 -14.43 -14.74
N LEU A 164 13.55 -13.65 -13.99
CA LEU A 164 13.23 -12.27 -14.34
C LEU A 164 14.39 -11.38 -13.96
N ARG A 165 15.17 -10.92 -14.93
CA ARG A 165 16.03 -9.78 -14.69
C ARG A 165 15.16 -8.55 -14.53
N TYR A 166 15.07 -8.06 -13.31
CA TYR A 166 14.27 -6.89 -12.96
C TYR A 166 15.20 -5.69 -12.79
N ARG A 167 15.08 -4.77 -13.72
CA ARG A 167 15.66 -3.45 -13.54
C ARG A 167 14.56 -2.51 -13.08
N ALA A 168 14.74 -1.93 -11.90
CA ALA A 168 13.80 -0.99 -11.32
C ALA A 168 14.05 0.41 -11.90
N PRO A 169 13.25 0.92 -12.87
CA PRO A 169 13.42 2.29 -13.34
C PRO A 169 13.02 3.30 -12.25
N LEU A 170 12.17 2.89 -11.34
CA LEU A 170 11.60 3.64 -10.23
C LEU A 170 11.72 2.82 -8.95
N ASP A 171 11.66 3.49 -7.80
CA ASP A 171 11.47 2.79 -6.53
C ASP A 171 10.28 1.86 -6.66
N THR A 172 10.46 0.61 -6.26
CA THR A 172 9.45 -0.43 -6.45
C THR A 172 9.21 -1.18 -5.15
N VAL A 173 7.94 -1.31 -4.75
CA VAL A 173 7.52 -2.21 -3.68
C VAL A 173 6.88 -3.43 -4.33
N ILE A 174 7.38 -4.62 -3.98
CA ILE A 174 6.86 -5.91 -4.44
C ILE A 174 6.13 -6.55 -3.27
N VAL A 175 4.89 -7.03 -3.49
CA VAL A 175 4.09 -7.74 -2.48
C VAL A 175 3.68 -9.10 -3.03
N TRP A 176 4.04 -10.17 -2.32
CA TRP A 176 3.63 -11.54 -2.64
C TRP A 176 2.25 -11.83 -2.08
N LEU A 177 1.40 -12.43 -2.90
CA LEU A 177 0.03 -12.82 -2.53
C LEU A 177 -0.07 -14.32 -2.23
N ASP A 178 0.88 -15.12 -2.74
CA ASP A 178 0.95 -16.57 -2.56
C ASP A 178 2.34 -16.98 -2.09
N GLN A 179 2.45 -18.23 -1.63
CA GLN A 179 3.72 -18.80 -1.18
C GLN A 179 4.59 -19.30 -2.35
N GLY A 180 5.90 -19.25 -2.16
CA GLY A 180 6.88 -19.77 -3.09
C GLY A 180 8.30 -19.62 -2.58
N MET A 181 9.27 -20.10 -3.35
CA MET A 181 10.69 -19.88 -3.07
C MET A 181 11.27 -18.94 -4.13
N LEU A 182 11.78 -17.81 -3.70
CA LEU A 182 12.42 -16.80 -4.54
C LEU A 182 13.95 -16.90 -4.39
N ARG A 183 14.65 -17.05 -5.52
CA ARG A 183 16.07 -16.77 -5.61
C ARG A 183 16.27 -15.35 -6.13
N VAL A 184 17.07 -14.58 -5.43
CA VAL A 184 17.48 -13.23 -5.82
C VAL A 184 18.96 -13.26 -6.16
N THR A 185 19.34 -12.78 -7.35
CA THR A 185 20.75 -12.60 -7.73
C THR A 185 21.00 -11.13 -8.01
N SER A 186 21.89 -10.52 -7.24
CA SER A 186 22.30 -9.13 -7.42
C SER A 186 23.09 -8.93 -8.71
N ALA A 187 23.30 -7.68 -9.14
CA ALA A 187 24.15 -7.33 -10.27
C ALA A 187 25.60 -7.82 -10.11
N SER A 188 26.08 -7.98 -8.87
CA SER A 188 27.42 -8.55 -8.58
C SER A 188 27.48 -10.08 -8.65
N GLY A 189 26.36 -10.76 -8.93
CA GLY A 189 26.27 -12.21 -9.00
C GLY A 189 26.03 -12.90 -7.64
N LEU A 190 25.93 -12.14 -6.54
CA LEU A 190 25.61 -12.73 -5.24
C LEU A 190 24.13 -13.19 -5.23
N ALA A 191 23.93 -14.47 -4.93
CA ALA A 191 22.60 -15.08 -4.87
C ALA A 191 22.16 -15.38 -3.43
N SER A 192 20.87 -15.18 -3.15
CA SER A 192 20.22 -15.57 -1.91
C SER A 192 18.86 -16.19 -2.21
N SER A 193 18.38 -17.06 -1.31
CA SER A 193 17.03 -17.66 -1.39
C SER A 193 16.16 -17.13 -0.26
N ILE A 194 14.91 -16.81 -0.59
CA ILE A 194 13.92 -16.23 0.31
C ILE A 194 12.65 -17.06 0.20
N ASP A 195 12.16 -17.55 1.33
CA ASP A 195 10.83 -18.14 1.43
C ASP A 195 9.79 -17.00 1.43
N VAL A 196 9.01 -16.89 0.37
CA VAL A 196 7.97 -15.87 0.24
C VAL A 196 6.60 -16.47 0.57
N LYS A 197 5.78 -15.71 1.24
CA LYS A 197 4.43 -16.04 1.68
C LYS A 197 3.50 -14.83 1.52
N PRO A 198 2.17 -15.02 1.60
CA PRO A 198 1.24 -13.88 1.55
C PRO A 198 1.63 -12.76 2.52
N GLY A 199 1.75 -11.54 2.00
CA GLY A 199 2.19 -10.36 2.75
C GLY A 199 3.71 -10.15 2.83
N THR A 200 4.53 -11.09 2.33
CA THR A 200 5.97 -10.81 2.17
C THR A 200 6.13 -9.59 1.28
N MET A 201 7.00 -8.66 1.67
CA MET A 201 7.29 -7.45 0.93
C MET A 201 8.79 -7.32 0.65
N ARG A 202 9.13 -6.80 -0.52
CA ARG A 202 10.49 -6.40 -0.90
C ARG A 202 10.47 -4.99 -1.47
N TYR A 203 11.47 -4.20 -1.15
CA TYR A 203 11.70 -2.88 -1.73
C TYR A 203 12.94 -2.93 -2.62
N LEU A 204 12.84 -2.33 -3.80
CA LEU A 204 13.92 -2.09 -4.73
C LEU A 204 14.03 -0.59 -4.96
N ALA A 205 15.17 -0.02 -4.65
CA ALA A 205 15.43 1.38 -4.98
C ALA A 205 15.51 1.56 -6.50
N GLY A 206 15.13 2.74 -6.97
CA GLY A 206 15.31 3.11 -8.38
C GLY A 206 16.78 2.93 -8.82
N GLY A 207 16.97 2.31 -9.97
CA GLY A 207 18.29 1.90 -10.47
C GLY A 207 18.75 0.51 -10.03
N ALA A 208 18.06 -0.16 -9.11
CA ALA A 208 18.36 -1.54 -8.74
C ALA A 208 18.25 -2.48 -9.96
N ASP A 209 19.21 -3.39 -10.08
CA ASP A 209 19.27 -4.41 -11.13
C ASP A 209 19.47 -5.77 -10.46
N GLU A 210 18.43 -6.58 -10.44
CA GLU A 210 18.43 -7.89 -9.81
C GLU A 210 17.79 -8.93 -10.74
N THR A 211 18.19 -10.17 -10.58
CA THR A 211 17.49 -11.29 -11.19
C THR A 211 16.63 -11.96 -10.14
N LEU A 212 15.34 -12.04 -10.39
CA LEU A 212 14.35 -12.70 -9.55
C LEU A 212 13.93 -14.00 -10.23
N GLU A 213 14.03 -15.11 -9.53
CA GLU A 213 13.70 -16.44 -10.04
C GLU A 213 12.84 -17.17 -9.02
N ILE A 214 11.65 -17.61 -9.42
CA ILE A 214 10.84 -18.50 -8.59
C ILE A 214 11.33 -19.93 -8.82
N THR A 215 11.95 -20.51 -7.79
CA THR A 215 12.48 -21.86 -7.81
C THR A 215 11.47 -22.91 -7.34
N SER A 216 10.39 -22.48 -6.69
CA SER A 216 9.29 -23.35 -6.24
C SER A 216 7.99 -22.56 -6.11
N GLY A 217 6.86 -23.18 -6.46
CA GLY A 217 5.55 -22.57 -6.46
C GLY A 217 5.27 -21.76 -7.74
N SER A 218 4.17 -21.05 -7.72
CA SER A 218 3.71 -20.15 -8.81
C SER A 218 3.04 -18.91 -8.21
N PRO A 219 3.75 -18.15 -7.37
CA PRO A 219 3.14 -17.08 -6.63
C PRO A 219 2.68 -15.94 -7.53
N ARG A 220 1.53 -15.35 -7.20
CA ARG A 220 1.07 -14.07 -7.73
C ARG A 220 1.68 -12.93 -6.92
N THR A 221 2.08 -11.87 -7.59
CA THR A 221 2.71 -10.69 -6.99
C THR A 221 2.11 -9.40 -7.52
N LEU A 222 2.14 -8.36 -6.70
CA LEU A 222 1.90 -7.00 -7.13
C LEU A 222 3.19 -6.17 -7.02
N PHE A 223 3.52 -5.48 -8.09
CA PHE A 223 4.65 -4.55 -8.18
C PHE A 223 4.10 -3.14 -8.21
N PHE A 224 4.46 -2.33 -7.24
CA PHE A 224 4.10 -0.91 -7.16
C PHE A 224 5.33 -0.07 -7.50
N GLN A 225 5.34 0.51 -8.69
CA GLN A 225 6.40 1.42 -9.16
C GLN A 225 6.00 2.86 -8.81
N LEU A 226 6.85 3.55 -8.03
CA LEU A 226 6.59 4.88 -7.50
C LEU A 226 7.14 5.95 -8.46
N LYS A 227 6.24 6.71 -9.06
CA LYS A 227 6.57 7.81 -9.97
C LYS A 227 7.19 9.00 -9.25
#